data_1d07e650d553a409230e03cf35eaac6b
#
_entry.id   1d07e650d553a409230e03cf35eaac6b
#
_cell.length_a   1.000
_cell.length_b   1.000
_cell.length_c   1.000
_cell.angle_alpha   90.00
_cell.angle_beta   90.00
_cell.angle_gamma   90.00
#
_symmetry.space_group_name_H-M   'P 1'
#
loop_
_entity.id
_entity.type
_entity.pdbx_description
1 polymer ?
#
loop_
_entity_poly.entity_id
_entity_poly.type
_entity_poly.pdbx_seq_one_letter_code
_entity_poly.pdbx_strand_id
1 'polypeptide(L)'
;MNTQQSLDLRGGHHAGPLFVPVKRRAPLITSGLMAGKRRRARERRATPPWLSSLQRLAINSLYLLAATATRVTGEQYVVDHIVPLDGKLVCGLHVHWNMRVTHWRENAVKAWHTWPDMPFEQITLF
;
A
#
# COMPACT_ATOMS: atom_id res chain seq x y z
N MET A 1 45.19 -35.58 -56.99
CA MET A 1 43.89 -35.94 -56.38
C MET A 1 43.55 -34.88 -55.32
N ASN A 2 42.65 -34.05 -55.67
CA ASN A 2 42.35 -32.85 -54.91
C ASN A 2 41.12 -33.12 -54.10
N THR A 3 41.34 -33.38 -52.85
CA THR A 3 40.22 -33.51 -51.92
C THR A 3 39.96 -32.12 -51.28
N GLN A 4 39.16 -31.36 -51.96
CA GLN A 4 38.59 -30.14 -51.34
C GLN A 4 37.65 -30.57 -50.22
N GLN A 5 38.11 -30.48 -48.99
CA GLN A 5 37.24 -30.42 -47.86
C GLN A 5 36.59 -29.03 -47.89
N SER A 6 35.40 -28.99 -48.41
CA SER A 6 34.53 -27.83 -48.20
C SER A 6 34.23 -27.73 -46.72
N LEU A 7 34.85 -26.78 -46.09
CA LEU A 7 34.47 -26.33 -44.77
C LEU A 7 33.01 -25.88 -44.82
N ASP A 8 32.16 -26.73 -44.29
CA ASP A 8 30.75 -26.42 -44.10
C ASP A 8 30.63 -25.40 -42.97
N LEU A 9 30.81 -24.13 -43.30
CA LEU A 9 30.62 -22.99 -42.41
C LEU A 9 29.15 -22.71 -42.09
N ARG A 10 28.32 -23.73 -42.25
CA ARG A 10 26.93 -23.68 -41.80
C ARG A 10 26.78 -24.13 -40.34
N GLY A 11 27.76 -23.82 -39.53
CA GLY A 11 27.55 -23.70 -38.12
C GLY A 11 26.62 -22.50 -37.89
N GLY A 12 25.34 -22.71 -38.18
CA GLY A 12 24.32 -21.77 -37.78
C GLY A 12 24.37 -21.68 -36.27
N HIS A 13 25.15 -20.73 -35.81
CA HIS A 13 24.93 -20.24 -34.49
C HIS A 13 23.50 -19.74 -34.50
N HIS A 14 22.56 -20.57 -34.04
CA HIS A 14 21.35 -20.11 -33.51
C HIS A 14 21.75 -19.29 -32.27
N ALA A 15 22.23 -18.08 -32.54
CA ALA A 15 22.11 -17.04 -31.55
C ALA A 15 20.62 -17.01 -31.23
N GLY A 16 20.27 -17.66 -30.16
CA GLY A 16 18.92 -17.52 -29.63
C GLY A 16 18.59 -16.03 -29.62
N PRO A 17 17.35 -15.66 -29.75
CA PRO A 17 16.98 -14.27 -29.95
C PRO A 17 17.75 -13.44 -28.94
N LEU A 18 18.58 -12.51 -29.43
CA LEU A 18 19.37 -11.56 -28.62
C LEU A 18 18.49 -10.74 -27.70
N PHE A 19 17.18 -10.88 -27.87
CA PHE A 19 16.13 -10.31 -27.07
C PHE A 19 15.24 -11.43 -26.54
N VAL A 20 15.62 -11.99 -25.41
CA VAL A 20 14.61 -12.64 -24.58
C VAL A 20 13.71 -11.51 -24.08
N PRO A 21 12.45 -11.44 -24.49
CA PRO A 21 11.55 -10.47 -23.91
C PRO A 21 11.47 -10.79 -22.43
N VAL A 22 12.20 -10.04 -21.63
CA VAL A 22 12.04 -10.07 -20.18
C VAL A 22 10.57 -9.73 -19.99
N LYS A 23 9.77 -10.73 -19.65
CA LYS A 23 8.39 -10.51 -19.21
C LYS A 23 8.52 -9.53 -18.07
N ARG A 24 8.30 -8.26 -18.38
CA ARG A 24 8.30 -7.21 -17.36
C ARG A 24 7.30 -7.68 -16.32
N ARG A 25 7.78 -8.04 -15.16
CA ARG A 25 6.95 -8.26 -13.99
C ARG A 25 6.36 -6.90 -13.59
N ALA A 26 5.48 -6.40 -14.45
CA ALA A 26 4.79 -5.14 -14.24
C ALA A 26 3.82 -5.13 -13.05
N PRO A 27 3.27 -6.25 -12.53
CA PRO A 27 2.16 -6.18 -11.60
C PRO A 27 2.53 -5.71 -10.18
N LEU A 28 3.70 -6.05 -9.67
CA LEU A 28 4.00 -5.82 -8.24
C LEU A 28 4.24 -4.34 -7.90
N ILE A 29 4.98 -3.63 -8.73
CA ILE A 29 5.26 -2.21 -8.52
C ILE A 29 4.02 -1.37 -8.82
N THR A 30 3.29 -1.71 -9.88
CA THR A 30 2.05 -1.01 -10.24
C THR A 30 0.93 -1.22 -9.22
N SER A 31 0.81 -2.40 -8.61
CA SER A 31 -0.20 -2.66 -7.57
C SER A 31 0.06 -1.82 -6.32
N GLY A 32 1.31 -1.71 -5.87
CA GLY A 32 1.68 -0.87 -4.73
C GLY A 32 1.46 0.62 -4.99
N LEU A 33 1.82 1.11 -6.19
CA LEU A 33 1.55 2.49 -6.59
C LEU A 33 0.05 2.80 -6.67
N MET A 34 -0.75 1.88 -7.21
CA MET A 34 -2.20 2.05 -7.28
C MET A 34 -2.85 2.00 -5.90
N ALA A 35 -2.40 1.11 -5.01
CA ALA A 35 -2.86 1.07 -3.63
C ALA A 35 -2.54 2.39 -2.89
N GLY A 36 -1.33 2.92 -3.06
CA GLY A 36 -0.94 4.22 -2.52
C GLY A 36 -1.76 5.39 -3.07
N LYS A 37 -2.06 5.40 -4.37
CA LYS A 37 -2.93 6.41 -4.99
C LYS A 37 -4.36 6.34 -4.45
N ARG A 38 -4.93 5.14 -4.31
CA ARG A 38 -6.27 4.93 -3.74
C ARG A 38 -6.33 5.40 -2.29
N ARG A 39 -5.32 5.07 -1.49
CA ARG A 39 -5.24 5.52 -0.10
C ARG A 39 -5.23 7.04 -0.01
N ARG A 40 -4.34 7.72 -0.73
CA ARG A 40 -4.28 9.18 -0.76
C ARG A 40 -5.59 9.83 -1.26
N ALA A 41 -6.25 9.21 -2.22
CA ALA A 41 -7.53 9.69 -2.70
C ALA A 41 -8.63 9.59 -1.63
N ARG A 42 -8.65 8.48 -0.85
CA ARG A 42 -9.56 8.32 0.29
C ARG A 42 -9.30 9.35 1.38
N GLU A 43 -8.03 9.51 1.77
CA GLU A 43 -7.60 10.49 2.76
C GLU A 43 -8.01 11.91 2.35
N ARG A 44 -7.78 12.30 1.10
CA ARG A 44 -8.20 13.62 0.60
C ARG A 44 -9.71 13.83 0.66
N ARG A 45 -10.49 12.83 0.26
CA ARG A 45 -11.97 12.91 0.32
C ARG A 45 -12.49 13.00 1.76
N ALA A 46 -11.83 12.29 2.66
CA ALA A 46 -12.19 12.25 4.06
C ALA A 46 -11.62 13.43 4.88
N THR A 47 -10.76 14.26 4.29
CA THR A 47 -10.19 15.44 4.96
C THR A 47 -11.15 16.61 4.89
N PRO A 48 -11.67 17.08 6.04
CA PRO A 48 -12.56 18.22 6.05
C PRO A 48 -11.85 19.51 5.62
N PRO A 49 -12.51 20.37 4.83
CA PRO A 49 -11.93 21.63 4.38
C PRO A 49 -11.68 22.64 5.49
N TRP A 50 -12.41 22.50 6.61
CA TRP A 50 -12.32 23.40 7.78
C TRP A 50 -11.17 23.07 8.74
N LEU A 51 -10.36 22.03 8.48
CA LEU A 51 -9.20 21.71 9.31
C LEU A 51 -8.22 22.87 9.39
N SER A 52 -7.90 23.26 10.62
CA SER A 52 -6.87 24.28 10.90
C SER A 52 -5.46 23.77 10.62
N SER A 53 -4.52 24.68 10.51
CA SER A 53 -3.09 24.36 10.33
C SER A 53 -2.56 23.50 11.48
N LEU A 54 -2.98 23.78 12.71
CA LEU A 54 -2.59 23.01 13.90
C LEU A 54 -3.14 21.59 13.84
N GLN A 55 -4.36 21.40 13.40
CA GLN A 55 -4.95 20.07 13.25
C GLN A 55 -4.26 19.26 12.15
N ARG A 56 -3.86 19.92 11.04
CA ARG A 56 -3.04 19.30 10.00
C ARG A 56 -1.66 18.90 10.52
N LEU A 57 -1.05 19.76 11.33
CA LEU A 57 0.22 19.46 11.99
C LEU A 57 0.09 18.26 12.93
N ALA A 58 -1.00 18.17 13.69
CA ALA A 58 -1.28 17.01 14.55
C ALA A 58 -1.38 15.70 13.76
N ILE A 59 -2.03 15.71 12.60
CA ILE A 59 -2.05 14.55 11.68
C ILE A 59 -0.64 14.16 11.27
N ASN A 60 0.17 15.10 10.81
CA ASN A 60 1.55 14.83 10.39
C ASN A 60 2.40 14.29 11.54
N SER A 61 2.16 14.78 12.77
CA SER A 61 2.85 14.31 13.97
C SER A 61 2.57 12.83 14.28
N LEU A 62 1.36 12.35 14.02
CA LEU A 62 1.03 10.93 14.18
C LEU A 62 1.81 10.05 13.18
N TYR A 63 1.96 10.48 11.93
CA TYR A 63 2.78 9.77 10.96
C TYR A 63 4.26 9.75 11.36
N LEU A 64 4.76 10.88 11.85
CA LEU A 64 6.12 10.96 12.36
C LEU A 64 6.32 10.06 13.58
N LEU A 65 5.36 10.01 14.48
CA LEU A 65 5.38 9.14 15.66
C LEU A 65 5.43 7.65 15.24
N ALA A 66 4.60 7.24 14.27
CA ALA A 66 4.61 5.88 13.75
C ALA A 66 5.96 5.51 13.13
N ALA A 67 6.53 6.40 12.33
CA ALA A 67 7.85 6.21 11.73
C ALA A 67 8.96 6.13 12.79
N THR A 68 8.90 6.96 13.81
CA THR A 68 9.86 6.96 14.93
C THR A 68 9.74 5.69 15.75
N ALA A 69 8.53 5.27 16.10
CA ALA A 69 8.28 4.01 16.81
C ALA A 69 8.83 2.81 16.03
N THR A 70 8.58 2.76 14.72
CA THR A 70 9.13 1.71 13.85
C THR A 70 10.66 1.68 13.89
N ARG A 71 11.29 2.83 13.81
CA ARG A 71 12.76 2.93 13.84
C ARG A 71 13.36 2.52 15.18
N VAL A 72 12.72 2.91 16.28
CA VAL A 72 13.23 2.65 17.64
C VAL A 72 13.02 1.20 18.05
N THR A 73 11.86 0.64 17.74
CA THR A 73 11.52 -0.72 18.17
C THR A 73 11.98 -1.79 17.19
N GLY A 74 12.23 -1.46 15.92
CA GLY A 74 12.47 -2.41 14.84
C GLY A 74 11.20 -3.13 14.37
N GLU A 75 10.04 -2.85 14.96
CA GLU A 75 8.74 -3.39 14.57
C GLU A 75 7.93 -2.34 13.82
N GLN A 76 7.12 -2.77 12.87
CA GLN A 76 6.35 -1.84 12.03
C GLN A 76 5.15 -1.26 12.78
N TYR A 77 5.15 0.05 12.96
CA TYR A 77 4.01 0.82 13.43
C TYR A 77 3.37 1.59 12.28
N VAL A 78 2.07 1.70 12.31
CA VAL A 78 1.28 2.37 11.28
C VAL A 78 0.27 3.31 11.92
N VAL A 79 -0.19 4.27 11.14
CA VAL A 79 -1.32 5.12 11.53
C VAL A 79 -2.61 4.45 11.06
N ASP A 80 -3.48 4.16 12.00
CA ASP A 80 -4.79 3.55 11.79
C ASP A 80 -5.90 4.58 12.04
N HIS A 81 -6.99 4.50 11.30
CA HIS A 81 -8.20 5.27 11.56
C HIS A 81 -9.12 4.46 12.48
N ILE A 82 -9.50 5.03 13.61
CA ILE A 82 -10.40 4.38 14.59
C ILE A 82 -11.70 3.99 13.90
N VAL A 83 -12.32 4.95 13.22
CA VAL A 83 -13.42 4.72 12.29
C VAL A 83 -12.84 4.64 10.89
N PRO A 84 -12.98 3.51 10.17
CA PRO A 84 -12.44 3.36 8.83
C PRO A 84 -12.95 4.43 7.87
N LEU A 85 -12.07 4.90 6.96
CA LEU A 85 -12.46 5.89 5.96
C LEU A 85 -13.47 5.34 4.94
N ASP A 86 -13.44 4.03 4.69
CA ASP A 86 -14.32 3.32 3.76
C ASP A 86 -15.12 2.22 4.48
N GLY A 87 -15.73 2.54 5.61
CA GLY A 87 -16.62 1.61 6.31
C GLY A 87 -17.91 1.36 5.53
N LYS A 88 -18.53 0.19 5.72
CA LYS A 88 -19.78 -0.15 5.03
C LYS A 88 -20.95 0.70 5.44
N LEU A 89 -21.06 1.02 6.73
CA LEU A 89 -22.18 1.73 7.32
C LEU A 89 -21.80 3.15 7.74
N VAL A 90 -20.55 3.35 8.12
CA VAL A 90 -20.03 4.64 8.59
C VAL A 90 -18.67 4.90 7.95
N CYS A 91 -18.48 6.11 7.45
CA CYS A 91 -17.19 6.58 6.95
C CYS A 91 -16.59 7.58 7.93
N GLY A 92 -15.40 7.28 8.42
CA GLY A 92 -14.64 8.17 9.29
C GLY A 92 -14.02 9.34 8.54
N LEU A 93 -13.64 10.37 9.29
CA LEU A 93 -12.91 11.51 8.75
C LEU A 93 -11.41 11.33 8.93
N HIS A 94 -10.63 11.92 8.02
CA HIS A 94 -9.18 12.00 8.12
C HIS A 94 -8.79 13.18 9.03
N VAL A 95 -8.91 12.95 10.33
CA VAL A 95 -8.66 13.94 11.39
C VAL A 95 -7.88 13.29 12.52
N HIS A 96 -7.05 14.06 13.23
CA HIS A 96 -6.14 13.49 14.23
C HIS A 96 -6.86 12.76 15.38
N TRP A 97 -8.07 13.17 15.77
CA TRP A 97 -8.84 12.47 16.81
C TRP A 97 -9.50 11.17 16.34
N ASN A 98 -9.53 10.92 15.03
CA ASN A 98 -9.92 9.63 14.44
C ASN A 98 -8.73 8.75 14.07
N MET A 99 -7.54 9.12 14.51
CA MET A 99 -6.30 8.43 14.13
C MET A 99 -5.55 7.98 15.39
N ARG A 100 -4.85 6.86 15.27
CA ARG A 100 -3.96 6.35 16.30
C ARG A 100 -2.76 5.66 15.68
N VAL A 101 -1.66 5.63 16.42
CA VAL A 101 -0.50 4.80 16.07
C VAL A 101 -0.70 3.42 16.68
N THR A 102 -0.59 2.38 15.87
CA THR A 102 -0.78 1.00 16.30
C THR A 102 0.22 0.08 15.60
N HIS A 103 0.43 -1.10 16.17
CA HIS A 103 1.26 -2.11 15.53
C HIS A 103 0.58 -2.64 14.27
N TRP A 104 1.35 -2.93 13.21
CA TRP A 104 0.80 -3.36 11.93
C TRP A 104 -0.10 -4.59 12.01
N ARG A 105 0.19 -5.52 12.93
CA ARG A 105 -0.63 -6.74 13.14
C ARG A 105 -2.02 -6.41 13.64
N GLU A 106 -2.12 -5.51 14.62
CA GLU A 106 -3.42 -5.05 15.14
C GLU A 106 -4.23 -4.39 14.03
N ASN A 107 -3.58 -3.52 13.25
CA ASN A 107 -4.21 -2.90 12.10
C ASN A 107 -4.65 -3.93 11.05
N ALA A 108 -3.86 -4.97 10.80
CA ALA A 108 -4.20 -6.05 9.86
C ALA A 108 -5.39 -6.88 10.34
N VAL A 109 -5.48 -7.17 11.64
CA VAL A 109 -6.62 -7.88 12.24
C VAL A 109 -7.88 -7.05 12.16
N LYS A 110 -7.79 -5.76 12.48
CA LYS A 110 -8.91 -4.84 12.36
C LYS A 110 -9.34 -4.68 10.90
N ALA A 111 -8.38 -4.53 9.97
CA ALA A 111 -8.58 -4.27 8.55
C ALA A 111 -9.64 -3.16 8.31
N TRP A 112 -10.67 -3.49 7.54
CA TRP A 112 -11.83 -2.63 7.29
C TRP A 112 -13.06 -3.06 8.11
N HIS A 113 -12.86 -4.04 9.00
CA HIS A 113 -13.90 -4.51 9.90
C HIS A 113 -14.20 -3.45 10.95
N THR A 114 -15.39 -3.52 11.45
CA THR A 114 -15.91 -2.65 12.44
C THR A 114 -15.18 -2.78 13.76
N TRP A 115 -14.96 -1.64 14.36
CA TRP A 115 -14.42 -1.56 15.69
C TRP A 115 -15.51 -1.87 16.72
N PRO A 116 -15.21 -2.62 17.81
CA PRO A 116 -16.22 -2.95 18.82
C PRO A 116 -16.93 -1.75 19.46
N ASP A 117 -16.26 -0.60 19.47
CA ASP A 117 -16.78 0.64 20.03
C ASP A 117 -17.59 1.47 19.01
N MET A 118 -17.87 0.94 17.84
CA MET A 118 -18.72 1.60 16.85
C MET A 118 -20.18 1.27 17.12
N PRO A 119 -20.96 2.20 17.68
CA PRO A 119 -22.31 1.90 18.18
C PRO A 119 -23.29 1.50 17.07
N PHE A 120 -22.95 1.75 15.80
CA PHE A 120 -23.87 1.54 14.68
C PHE A 120 -23.71 0.20 13.99
N GLU A 121 -22.61 -0.52 14.17
CA GLU A 121 -22.41 -1.82 13.54
C GLU A 121 -22.86 -2.99 14.41
N GLN A 122 -23.09 -2.74 15.69
CA GLN A 122 -23.71 -3.73 16.57
C GLN A 122 -25.21 -3.90 16.33
N ILE A 123 -25.83 -3.01 15.57
CA ILE A 123 -27.28 -3.02 15.30
C ILE A 123 -27.64 -3.91 14.10
N THR A 124 -26.68 -4.38 13.31
CA THR A 124 -26.93 -5.25 12.14
C THR A 124 -26.99 -6.73 12.47
N LEU A 125 -27.39 -7.10 13.65
CA LEU A 125 -27.58 -8.49 14.07
C LEU A 125 -29.03 -8.99 13.95
N PHE A 126 -29.83 -8.30 13.13
CA PHE A 126 -31.20 -8.75 12.87
C PHE A 126 -31.50 -8.75 11.39
#